data_7ab59621929882452e3003be28bab56e
#
_entry.id   7ab59621929882452e3003be28bab56e
#
_cell.length_a   1.000
_cell.length_b   1.000
_cell.length_c   1.000
_cell.angle_alpha   90.00
_cell.angle_beta   90.00
_cell.angle_gamma   90.00
#
_symmetry.space_group_name_H-M   'P 1'
#
loop_
_entity.id
_entity.type
_entity.pdbx_description
1 polymer ?
#
loop_
_entity_poly.entity_id
_entity_poly.type
_entity_poly.pdbx_seq_one_letter_code
_entity_poly.pdbx_strand_id
1 'polypeptide(L)'
;MSKHGKKYFNALKKAPQKPVSIEEAVKFVKANAGAKFDETVDVYFHLGSALTKGDTAVRGTVKLPNGSGKTVKVAVFAGGDAAEAAREAGADFVGLADLIEKVTKEGWCEFDVAIATVEAMKEVRKCARVLGPRGLMPNPKTGTVTDDTATAVKEAKGGKVDFRMDKTGNMSVVAGKRSFDEAALAQNIKAVVSAVQAAKPATVRGVFIKSMSISSTMGVGVPVIVASDAE
;
A
#
# COMPACT_ATOMS: atom_id res chain seq x y z
N MET A 1 3.51 -29.28 1.72
CA MET A 1 4.61 -28.38 1.31
C MET A 1 4.33 -27.88 -0.10
N SER A 2 4.23 -26.56 -0.31
CA SER A 2 4.12 -26.00 -1.65
C SER A 2 5.43 -26.26 -2.41
N LYS A 3 5.36 -26.97 -3.55
CA LYS A 3 6.53 -27.25 -4.38
C LYS A 3 6.79 -26.02 -5.26
N HIS A 4 7.78 -25.22 -4.91
CA HIS A 4 8.24 -24.13 -5.76
C HIS A 4 8.86 -24.69 -7.05
N GLY A 5 8.75 -23.94 -8.16
CA GLY A 5 9.32 -24.34 -9.44
C GLY A 5 10.85 -24.20 -9.49
N LYS A 6 11.47 -24.82 -10.51
CA LYS A 6 12.95 -24.82 -10.75
C LYS A 6 13.54 -23.39 -10.77
N LYS A 7 12.81 -22.41 -11.37
CA LYS A 7 13.26 -21.00 -11.42
C LYS A 7 13.42 -20.39 -10.03
N TYR A 8 12.45 -20.64 -9.14
CA TYR A 8 12.50 -20.16 -7.75
C TYR A 8 13.71 -20.74 -6.99
N PHE A 9 13.93 -22.06 -7.09
CA PHE A 9 15.08 -22.68 -6.44
C PHE A 9 16.41 -22.18 -6.97
N ASN A 10 16.52 -21.91 -8.27
CA ASN A 10 17.74 -21.33 -8.85
C ASN A 10 17.98 -19.89 -8.34
N ALA A 11 16.92 -19.08 -8.21
CA ALA A 11 17.02 -17.75 -7.62
C ALA A 11 17.37 -17.83 -6.13
N LEU A 12 16.78 -18.77 -5.38
CA LEU A 12 17.05 -18.98 -3.96
C LEU A 12 18.53 -19.33 -3.68
N LYS A 13 19.13 -20.16 -4.54
CA LYS A 13 20.57 -20.50 -4.42
C LYS A 13 21.50 -19.29 -4.62
N LYS A 14 21.04 -18.29 -5.39
CA LYS A 14 21.78 -17.05 -5.66
C LYS A 14 21.45 -15.94 -4.65
N ALA A 15 20.37 -16.11 -3.89
CA ALA A 15 19.91 -15.09 -2.96
C ALA A 15 20.93 -14.86 -1.83
N PRO A 16 21.22 -13.60 -1.50
CA PRO A 16 22.09 -13.29 -0.37
C PRO A 16 21.44 -13.76 0.94
N GLN A 17 22.21 -14.51 1.73
CA GLN A 17 21.75 -14.98 3.04
C GLN A 17 21.92 -13.93 4.14
N LYS A 18 22.83 -12.98 3.93
CA LYS A 18 23.05 -11.86 4.84
C LYS A 18 22.26 -10.63 4.37
N PRO A 19 21.82 -9.76 5.29
CA PRO A 19 21.21 -8.50 4.91
C PRO A 19 22.13 -7.67 4.01
N VAL A 20 21.58 -7.16 2.91
CA VAL A 20 22.29 -6.34 1.92
C VAL A 20 21.72 -4.93 1.85
N SER A 21 22.37 -4.03 1.11
CA SER A 21 21.86 -2.67 0.89
C SER A 21 20.56 -2.69 0.05
N ILE A 22 19.75 -1.63 0.14
CA ILE A 22 18.51 -1.49 -0.65
C ILE A 22 18.83 -1.58 -2.15
N GLU A 23 19.91 -0.97 -2.59
CA GLU A 23 20.32 -0.92 -3.99
C GLU A 23 20.72 -2.30 -4.54
N GLU A 24 21.47 -3.08 -3.77
CA GLU A 24 21.83 -4.45 -4.12
C GLU A 24 20.61 -5.39 -4.13
N ALA A 25 19.71 -5.23 -3.16
CA ALA A 25 18.46 -5.99 -3.11
C ALA A 25 17.59 -5.72 -4.34
N VAL A 26 17.43 -4.46 -4.75
CA VAL A 26 16.67 -4.06 -5.95
C VAL A 26 17.29 -4.67 -7.21
N LYS A 27 18.62 -4.59 -7.37
CA LYS A 27 19.33 -5.21 -8.50
C LYS A 27 19.08 -6.72 -8.56
N PHE A 28 19.20 -7.40 -7.43
CA PHE A 28 18.95 -8.83 -7.34
C PHE A 28 17.52 -9.21 -7.72
N VAL A 29 16.53 -8.50 -7.16
CA VAL A 29 15.10 -8.75 -7.41
C VAL A 29 14.79 -8.53 -8.90
N LYS A 30 15.25 -7.47 -9.52
CA LYS A 30 15.04 -7.19 -10.95
C LYS A 30 15.68 -8.25 -11.85
N ALA A 31 16.90 -8.69 -11.53
CA ALA A 31 17.62 -9.70 -12.33
C ALA A 31 17.00 -11.09 -12.26
N ASN A 32 16.37 -11.44 -11.13
CA ASN A 32 15.79 -12.77 -10.92
C ASN A 32 14.25 -12.83 -11.07
N ALA A 33 13.58 -11.70 -11.35
CA ALA A 33 12.15 -11.67 -11.65
C ALA A 33 11.89 -12.38 -12.99
N GLY A 34 11.28 -13.55 -12.94
CA GLY A 34 11.17 -14.46 -14.08
C GLY A 34 9.76 -14.67 -14.62
N ALA A 35 8.75 -13.90 -14.16
CA ALA A 35 7.39 -14.02 -14.66
C ALA A 35 7.21 -13.33 -16.03
N LYS A 36 6.16 -13.74 -16.75
CA LYS A 36 5.80 -13.18 -18.06
C LYS A 36 5.04 -11.85 -17.98
N PHE A 37 4.65 -11.44 -16.77
CA PHE A 37 3.96 -10.18 -16.48
C PHE A 37 4.87 -9.23 -15.73
N ASP A 38 4.50 -7.96 -15.67
CA ASP A 38 5.24 -6.94 -14.91
C ASP A 38 4.98 -7.13 -13.41
N GLU A 39 5.96 -7.76 -12.74
CA GLU A 39 5.87 -8.11 -11.32
C GLU A 39 5.87 -6.85 -10.46
N THR A 40 5.08 -6.88 -9.39
CA THR A 40 5.12 -5.84 -8.36
C THR A 40 6.29 -6.11 -7.41
N VAL A 41 6.97 -5.05 -6.99
CA VAL A 41 8.02 -5.11 -5.97
C VAL A 41 7.44 -4.64 -4.65
N ASP A 42 7.46 -5.52 -3.66
CA ASP A 42 6.92 -5.29 -2.33
C ASP A 42 8.02 -5.26 -1.28
N VAL A 43 7.84 -4.40 -0.29
CA VAL A 43 8.69 -4.33 0.91
C VAL A 43 7.94 -4.93 2.08
N TYR A 44 8.55 -5.91 2.73
CA TYR A 44 7.99 -6.59 3.90
C TYR A 44 8.74 -6.14 5.15
N PHE A 45 7.98 -5.84 6.18
CA PHE A 45 8.49 -5.45 7.49
C PHE A 45 8.01 -6.42 8.54
N HIS A 46 8.90 -6.79 9.44
CA HIS A 46 8.56 -7.45 10.69
C HIS A 46 8.82 -6.47 11.83
N LEU A 47 7.75 -6.06 12.50
CA LEU A 47 7.77 -5.07 13.57
C LEU A 47 7.89 -5.74 14.95
N GLY A 48 8.23 -4.97 15.95
CA GLY A 48 8.38 -5.47 17.32
C GLY A 48 7.07 -6.04 17.88
N SER A 49 7.15 -7.18 18.59
CA SER A 49 5.99 -7.93 19.12
C SER A 49 5.13 -7.15 20.14
N ALA A 50 5.65 -6.06 20.71
CA ALA A 50 4.88 -5.20 21.63
C ALA A 50 3.70 -4.47 20.96
N LEU A 51 3.63 -4.50 19.63
CA LEU A 51 2.61 -3.83 18.82
C LEU A 51 1.36 -4.69 18.57
N THR A 52 1.36 -5.95 19.00
CA THR A 52 0.26 -6.89 18.70
C THR A 52 -0.96 -6.74 19.60
N LYS A 53 -0.90 -5.91 20.64
CA LYS A 53 -2.00 -5.73 21.59
C LYS A 53 -2.76 -4.42 21.35
N GLY A 54 -3.99 -4.54 20.91
CA GLY A 54 -4.99 -3.46 20.94
C GLY A 54 -4.72 -2.26 20.03
N ASP A 55 -4.76 -1.06 20.59
CA ASP A 55 -4.75 0.22 19.87
C ASP A 55 -3.41 0.61 19.20
N THR A 56 -2.40 -0.22 19.33
CA THR A 56 -1.05 0.04 18.79
C THR A 56 -0.84 -0.43 17.35
N ALA A 57 -1.90 -0.84 16.64
CA ALA A 57 -1.81 -1.26 15.25
C ALA A 57 -1.28 -0.12 14.35
N VAL A 58 -0.09 -0.31 13.80
CA VAL A 58 0.54 0.64 12.88
C VAL A 58 -0.21 0.63 11.57
N ARG A 59 -0.66 1.80 11.16
CA ARG A 59 -1.30 2.04 9.86
C ARG A 59 -1.06 3.47 9.43
N GLY A 60 -0.95 3.65 8.13
CA GLY A 60 -0.73 4.97 7.55
C GLY A 60 -0.76 4.91 6.04
N THR A 61 -0.36 5.99 5.44
CA THR A 61 -0.26 6.15 4.00
C THR A 61 1.11 6.68 3.65
N VAL A 62 1.61 6.29 2.49
CA VAL A 62 2.84 6.85 1.91
C VAL A 62 2.56 7.31 0.50
N LYS A 63 3.07 8.46 0.13
CA LYS A 63 3.06 8.95 -1.24
C LYS A 63 4.39 8.59 -1.87
N LEU A 64 4.33 7.72 -2.88
CA LEU A 64 5.52 7.28 -3.60
C LEU A 64 5.98 8.37 -4.58
N PRO A 65 7.24 8.83 -4.52
CA PRO A 65 7.73 9.90 -5.39
C PRO A 65 7.65 9.54 -6.88
N ASN A 66 7.85 8.28 -7.22
CA ASN A 66 7.80 7.78 -8.60
C ASN A 66 6.49 7.02 -8.93
N GLY A 67 5.47 7.16 -8.06
CA GLY A 67 4.20 6.45 -8.21
C GLY A 67 4.30 4.94 -7.93
N SER A 68 3.16 4.25 -8.00
CA SER A 68 3.06 2.79 -7.80
C SER A 68 3.16 1.98 -9.10
N GLY A 69 3.06 2.63 -10.27
CA GLY A 69 3.00 1.98 -11.59
C GLY A 69 1.69 1.23 -11.87
N LYS A 70 0.67 1.43 -11.01
CA LYS A 70 -0.68 0.90 -11.23
C LYS A 70 -1.62 2.04 -11.59
N THR A 71 -2.42 1.87 -12.65
CA THR A 71 -3.55 2.76 -12.94
C THR A 71 -4.65 2.50 -11.93
N VAL A 72 -4.88 3.45 -11.03
CA VAL A 72 -5.86 3.34 -9.94
C VAL A 72 -7.18 3.93 -10.39
N LYS A 73 -8.27 3.15 -10.31
CA LYS A 73 -9.63 3.63 -10.51
C LYS A 73 -10.17 4.20 -9.19
N VAL A 74 -10.58 5.46 -9.21
CA VAL A 74 -11.03 6.18 -8.02
C VAL A 74 -12.54 6.41 -8.09
N ALA A 75 -13.25 5.95 -7.06
CA ALA A 75 -14.67 6.26 -6.85
C ALA A 75 -14.80 7.33 -5.76
N VAL A 76 -15.58 8.38 -6.04
CA VAL A 76 -15.83 9.48 -5.09
C VAL A 76 -17.31 9.51 -4.73
N PHE A 77 -17.57 9.35 -3.44
CA PHE A 77 -18.90 9.49 -2.85
C PHE A 77 -19.05 10.92 -2.33
N ALA A 78 -19.59 11.78 -3.16
CA ALA A 78 -19.80 13.19 -2.84
C ALA A 78 -21.03 13.73 -3.56
N GLY A 79 -21.62 14.80 -3.04
CA GLY A 79 -22.69 15.57 -3.67
C GLY A 79 -22.29 17.02 -3.90
N GLY A 80 -23.04 17.75 -4.72
CA GLY A 80 -22.84 19.18 -4.99
C GLY A 80 -21.45 19.52 -5.53
N ASP A 81 -20.90 20.63 -5.07
CA ASP A 81 -19.62 21.20 -5.54
C ASP A 81 -18.43 20.24 -5.38
N ALA A 82 -18.43 19.42 -4.29
CA ALA A 82 -17.39 18.43 -4.07
C ALA A 82 -17.38 17.32 -5.12
N ALA A 83 -18.55 16.99 -5.71
CA ALA A 83 -18.64 16.04 -6.81
C ALA A 83 -18.11 16.63 -8.13
N GLU A 84 -18.35 17.90 -8.39
CA GLU A 84 -17.81 18.60 -9.57
C GLU A 84 -16.29 18.72 -9.48
N ALA A 85 -15.77 19.15 -8.35
CA ALA A 85 -14.33 19.22 -8.10
C ALA A 85 -13.63 17.86 -8.28
N ALA A 86 -14.30 16.76 -7.85
CA ALA A 86 -13.78 15.41 -8.06
C ALA A 86 -13.75 15.00 -9.53
N ARG A 87 -14.77 15.38 -10.33
CA ARG A 87 -14.79 15.12 -11.78
C ARG A 87 -13.69 15.89 -12.51
N GLU A 88 -13.49 17.16 -12.17
CA GLU A 88 -12.42 17.97 -12.73
C GLU A 88 -11.03 17.42 -12.38
N ALA A 89 -10.87 16.87 -11.17
CA ALA A 89 -9.64 16.19 -10.74
C ALA A 89 -9.41 14.84 -11.44
N GLY A 90 -10.39 14.38 -12.24
CA GLY A 90 -10.30 13.16 -13.04
C GLY A 90 -10.73 11.89 -12.29
N ALA A 91 -11.62 11.94 -11.31
CA ALA A 91 -12.20 10.74 -10.71
C ALA A 91 -12.98 9.91 -11.76
N ASP A 92 -12.86 8.58 -11.67
CA ASP A 92 -13.45 7.68 -12.65
C ASP A 92 -14.95 7.48 -12.41
N PHE A 93 -15.34 7.47 -11.15
CA PHE A 93 -16.75 7.33 -10.73
C PHE A 93 -17.08 8.37 -9.67
N VAL A 94 -18.08 9.20 -9.93
CA VAL A 94 -18.51 10.26 -9.00
C VAL A 94 -20.02 10.23 -8.86
N GLY A 95 -20.50 10.16 -7.62
CA GLY A 95 -21.93 10.18 -7.29
C GLY A 95 -22.16 9.85 -5.82
N LEU A 96 -23.42 9.84 -5.40
CA LEU A 96 -23.80 9.49 -4.03
C LEU A 96 -24.83 8.34 -4.04
N ALA A 97 -26.11 8.64 -4.21
CA ALA A 97 -27.18 7.67 -4.12
C ALA A 97 -27.05 6.56 -5.17
N ASP A 98 -26.77 6.93 -6.42
CA ASP A 98 -26.63 5.99 -7.54
C ASP A 98 -25.51 4.98 -7.34
N LEU A 99 -24.34 5.45 -6.86
CA LEU A 99 -23.20 4.57 -6.58
C LEU A 99 -23.48 3.67 -5.37
N ILE A 100 -24.13 4.21 -4.33
CA ILE A 100 -24.50 3.43 -3.14
C ILE A 100 -25.47 2.32 -3.49
N GLU A 101 -26.46 2.60 -4.35
CA GLU A 101 -27.39 1.58 -4.82
C GLU A 101 -26.71 0.49 -5.63
N LYS A 102 -25.83 0.84 -6.55
CA LYS A 102 -25.05 -0.13 -7.35
C LYS A 102 -24.20 -1.02 -6.46
N VAL A 103 -23.46 -0.42 -5.51
CA VAL A 103 -22.62 -1.18 -4.56
C VAL A 103 -23.47 -2.09 -3.69
N THR A 104 -24.64 -1.64 -3.22
CA THR A 104 -25.46 -2.41 -2.28
C THR A 104 -26.27 -3.50 -2.99
N LYS A 105 -26.87 -3.22 -4.15
CA LYS A 105 -27.77 -4.15 -4.88
C LYS A 105 -26.96 -5.15 -5.73
N GLU A 106 -25.95 -4.66 -6.44
CA GLU A 106 -25.19 -5.45 -7.42
C GLU A 106 -23.85 -5.96 -6.87
N GLY A 107 -23.43 -5.48 -5.69
CA GLY A 107 -22.09 -5.78 -5.15
C GLY A 107 -20.94 -5.21 -6.00
N TRP A 108 -21.26 -4.19 -6.83
CA TRP A 108 -20.32 -3.58 -7.74
C TRP A 108 -19.17 -2.88 -7.00
N CYS A 109 -17.94 -3.21 -7.33
CA CYS A 109 -16.70 -2.69 -6.73
C CYS A 109 -15.57 -2.64 -7.77
N GLU A 110 -15.83 -2.08 -8.96
CA GLU A 110 -14.82 -1.97 -10.03
C GLU A 110 -13.89 -0.76 -9.87
N PHE A 111 -13.60 -0.39 -8.64
CA PHE A 111 -12.66 0.67 -8.27
C PHE A 111 -11.64 0.17 -7.25
N ASP A 112 -10.49 0.82 -7.21
CA ASP A 112 -9.38 0.46 -6.30
C ASP A 112 -9.37 1.31 -5.03
N VAL A 113 -9.82 2.57 -5.12
CA VAL A 113 -9.86 3.51 -3.99
C VAL A 113 -11.23 4.18 -3.94
N ALA A 114 -11.80 4.25 -2.74
CA ALA A 114 -13.01 5.00 -2.45
C ALA A 114 -12.70 6.22 -1.60
N ILE A 115 -13.14 7.39 -2.06
CA ILE A 115 -13.06 8.66 -1.34
C ILE A 115 -14.48 9.09 -0.98
N ALA A 116 -14.68 9.65 0.19
CA ALA A 116 -15.98 10.16 0.61
C ALA A 116 -15.85 11.49 1.34
N THR A 117 -16.83 12.37 1.18
CA THR A 117 -16.97 13.54 2.06
C THR A 117 -17.47 13.12 3.44
N VAL A 118 -17.22 13.95 4.45
CA VAL A 118 -17.66 13.67 5.82
C VAL A 118 -19.19 13.48 5.90
N GLU A 119 -19.94 14.24 5.12
CA GLU A 119 -21.40 14.13 5.03
C GLU A 119 -21.86 12.83 4.36
N ALA A 120 -21.24 12.49 3.22
CA ALA A 120 -21.56 11.28 2.47
C ALA A 120 -21.24 9.99 3.25
N MET A 121 -20.33 10.03 4.22
CA MET A 121 -19.99 8.86 5.04
C MET A 121 -21.18 8.28 5.79
N LYS A 122 -22.20 9.08 6.14
CA LYS A 122 -23.41 8.56 6.79
C LYS A 122 -24.14 7.55 5.89
N GLU A 123 -24.18 7.83 4.60
CA GLU A 123 -24.82 6.97 3.61
C GLU A 123 -23.92 5.82 3.16
N VAL A 124 -22.62 6.10 2.96
CA VAL A 124 -21.63 5.07 2.57
C VAL A 124 -21.51 3.95 3.61
N ARG A 125 -21.81 4.22 4.88
CA ARG A 125 -21.89 3.16 5.92
C ARG A 125 -22.90 2.06 5.60
N LYS A 126 -23.93 2.33 4.81
CA LYS A 126 -24.90 1.31 4.34
C LYS A 126 -24.21 0.25 3.47
N CYS A 127 -23.15 0.65 2.75
CA CYS A 127 -22.34 -0.23 1.91
C CYS A 127 -21.21 -0.95 2.68
N ALA A 128 -21.04 -0.71 4.00
CA ALA A 128 -19.94 -1.25 4.78
C ALA A 128 -19.84 -2.79 4.73
N ARG A 129 -20.98 -3.47 4.59
CA ARG A 129 -21.03 -4.94 4.46
C ARG A 129 -20.34 -5.45 3.19
N VAL A 130 -20.35 -4.65 2.12
CA VAL A 130 -19.73 -4.99 0.82
C VAL A 130 -18.31 -4.46 0.74
N LEU A 131 -18.08 -3.18 1.11
CA LEU A 131 -16.80 -2.50 1.00
C LEU A 131 -15.80 -2.93 2.10
N GLY A 132 -16.30 -3.25 3.30
CA GLY A 132 -15.47 -3.60 4.45
C GLY A 132 -14.56 -4.80 4.22
N PRO A 133 -15.09 -5.99 3.84
CA PRO A 133 -14.27 -7.19 3.60
C PRO A 133 -13.25 -7.01 2.47
N ARG A 134 -13.55 -6.12 1.49
CA ARG A 134 -12.66 -5.82 0.37
C ARG A 134 -11.60 -4.76 0.69
N GLY A 135 -11.67 -4.14 1.88
CA GLY A 135 -10.74 -3.09 2.29
C GLY A 135 -10.97 -1.73 1.58
N LEU A 136 -12.09 -1.57 0.87
CA LEU A 136 -12.41 -0.36 0.09
C LEU A 136 -13.18 0.69 0.89
N MET A 137 -13.42 0.47 2.18
CA MET A 137 -14.16 1.41 3.01
C MET A 137 -13.34 2.67 3.28
N PRO A 138 -13.86 3.88 2.95
CA PRO A 138 -13.18 5.13 3.26
C PRO A 138 -12.89 5.28 4.75
N ASN A 139 -11.70 5.80 5.10
CA ASN A 139 -11.26 5.95 6.47
C ASN A 139 -10.56 7.31 6.68
N PRO A 140 -10.91 8.08 7.72
CA PRO A 140 -10.22 9.33 8.05
C PRO A 140 -8.72 9.17 8.29
N LYS A 141 -8.29 8.02 8.84
CA LYS A 141 -6.87 7.76 9.15
C LYS A 141 -5.99 7.56 7.91
N THR A 142 -6.59 7.17 6.79
CA THR A 142 -5.90 7.06 5.49
C THR A 142 -6.11 8.31 4.62
N GLY A 143 -6.83 9.31 5.14
CA GLY A 143 -7.13 10.54 4.42
C GLY A 143 -8.05 10.34 3.21
N THR A 144 -8.84 9.24 3.21
CA THR A 144 -9.84 8.97 2.17
C THR A 144 -11.22 9.50 2.54
N VAL A 145 -11.37 10.08 3.74
CA VAL A 145 -12.54 10.86 4.15
C VAL A 145 -12.10 12.31 4.31
N THR A 146 -12.44 13.15 3.34
CA THR A 146 -12.08 14.55 3.28
C THR A 146 -13.09 15.34 2.45
N ASP A 147 -13.25 16.61 2.76
CA ASP A 147 -14.09 17.51 1.97
C ASP A 147 -13.33 18.07 0.75
N ASP A 148 -11.98 18.07 0.78
CA ASP A 148 -11.15 18.36 -0.38
C ASP A 148 -10.99 17.10 -1.26
N THR A 149 -12.00 16.84 -2.07
CA THR A 149 -12.05 15.69 -2.97
C THR A 149 -11.03 15.81 -4.11
N ALA A 150 -10.76 17.03 -4.58
CA ALA A 150 -9.84 17.26 -5.71
C ALA A 150 -8.41 16.85 -5.36
N THR A 151 -7.90 17.28 -4.22
CA THR A 151 -6.55 16.91 -3.76
C THR A 151 -6.47 15.42 -3.47
N ALA A 152 -7.49 14.85 -2.83
CA ALA A 152 -7.52 13.42 -2.51
C ALA A 152 -7.49 12.53 -3.77
N VAL A 153 -8.21 12.90 -4.84
CA VAL A 153 -8.18 12.20 -6.14
C VAL A 153 -6.80 12.28 -6.78
N LYS A 154 -6.20 13.48 -6.80
CA LYS A 154 -4.85 13.69 -7.34
C LYS A 154 -3.80 12.86 -6.58
N GLU A 155 -3.89 12.81 -5.25
CA GLU A 155 -3.00 11.99 -4.43
C GLU A 155 -3.19 10.48 -4.67
N ALA A 156 -4.44 10.00 -4.74
CA ALA A 156 -4.74 8.61 -5.00
C ALA A 156 -4.19 8.15 -6.37
N LYS A 157 -4.37 8.98 -7.42
CA LYS A 157 -3.79 8.74 -8.75
C LYS A 157 -2.27 8.96 -8.79
N GLY A 158 -1.73 9.81 -7.91
CA GLY A 158 -0.30 10.09 -7.79
C GLY A 158 0.53 8.99 -7.13
N GLY A 159 -0.08 7.84 -6.79
CA GLY A 159 0.66 6.71 -6.21
C GLY A 159 0.68 6.70 -4.68
N LYS A 160 -0.38 7.18 -4.05
CA LYS A 160 -0.60 6.99 -2.60
C LYS A 160 -0.87 5.52 -2.32
N VAL A 161 -0.10 4.94 -1.41
CA VAL A 161 -0.21 3.53 -0.99
C VAL A 161 -0.50 3.49 0.50
N ASP A 162 -1.49 2.68 0.87
CA ASP A 162 -1.85 2.44 2.26
C ASP A 162 -1.03 1.29 2.83
N PHE A 163 -0.61 1.40 4.08
CA PHE A 163 0.00 0.30 4.80
C PHE A 163 -0.71 0.01 6.11
N ARG A 164 -0.78 -1.25 6.45
CA ARG A 164 -1.40 -1.72 7.68
C ARG A 164 -0.68 -2.93 8.23
N MET A 165 -0.37 -2.87 9.50
CA MET A 165 0.18 -4.00 10.25
C MET A 165 -0.90 -5.06 10.50
N ASP A 166 -0.53 -6.33 10.37
CA ASP A 166 -1.36 -7.48 10.74
C ASP A 166 -1.31 -7.75 12.26
N LYS A 167 -2.07 -8.76 12.72
CA LYS A 167 -2.10 -9.15 14.12
C LYS A 167 -0.79 -9.77 14.62
N THR A 168 0.08 -10.20 13.73
CA THR A 168 1.36 -10.85 14.02
C THR A 168 2.55 -9.91 13.99
N GLY A 169 2.31 -8.62 13.70
CA GLY A 169 3.36 -7.59 13.61
C GLY A 169 4.04 -7.54 12.26
N ASN A 170 3.47 -8.16 11.23
CA ASN A 170 3.99 -8.10 9.88
C ASN A 170 3.23 -7.06 9.04
N MET A 171 3.89 -6.52 8.04
CA MET A 171 3.34 -5.53 7.13
C MET A 171 4.00 -5.64 5.77
N SER A 172 3.22 -5.52 4.70
CA SER A 172 3.73 -5.41 3.34
C SER A 172 3.28 -4.09 2.71
N VAL A 173 4.16 -3.48 1.93
CA VAL A 173 3.92 -2.21 1.24
C VAL A 173 4.44 -2.29 -0.17
N VAL A 174 3.63 -1.93 -1.14
CA VAL A 174 4.02 -1.86 -2.55
C VAL A 174 5.02 -0.73 -2.75
N ALA A 175 6.16 -1.01 -3.37
CA ALA A 175 7.17 -0.01 -3.73
C ALA A 175 7.13 0.41 -5.19
N GLY A 176 6.61 -0.45 -6.08
CA GLY A 176 6.49 -0.15 -7.51
C GLY A 176 6.44 -1.40 -8.37
N LYS A 177 6.71 -1.21 -9.65
CA LYS A 177 6.77 -2.29 -10.65
C LYS A 177 8.20 -2.63 -11.03
N ARG A 178 8.40 -3.87 -11.47
CA ARG A 178 9.70 -4.34 -12.01
C ARG A 178 10.20 -3.49 -13.17
N SER A 179 9.29 -2.93 -13.98
CA SER A 179 9.61 -2.06 -15.12
C SER A 179 10.27 -0.73 -14.72
N PHE A 180 10.16 -0.31 -13.46
CA PHE A 180 10.78 0.93 -12.97
C PHE A 180 12.30 0.84 -12.97
N ASP A 181 12.97 2.00 -13.09
CA ASP A 181 14.41 2.08 -12.91
C ASP A 181 14.84 1.69 -11.49
N GLU A 182 16.08 1.20 -11.35
CA GLU A 182 16.64 0.81 -10.05
C GLU A 182 16.69 1.99 -9.08
N ALA A 183 17.05 3.17 -9.58
CA ALA A 183 17.09 4.40 -8.79
C ALA A 183 15.70 4.81 -8.31
N ALA A 184 14.68 4.73 -9.18
CA ALA A 184 13.29 5.06 -8.86
C ALA A 184 12.72 4.09 -7.80
N LEU A 185 12.97 2.79 -7.93
CA LEU A 185 12.58 1.80 -6.93
C LEU A 185 13.28 2.03 -5.58
N ALA A 186 14.58 2.32 -5.60
CA ALA A 186 15.33 2.61 -4.37
C ALA A 186 14.80 3.85 -3.65
N GLN A 187 14.43 4.91 -4.39
CA GLN A 187 13.81 6.11 -3.83
C GLN A 187 12.44 5.80 -3.21
N ASN A 188 11.59 5.05 -3.91
CA ASN A 188 10.30 4.62 -3.39
C ASN A 188 10.44 3.80 -2.12
N ILE A 189 11.38 2.85 -2.08
CA ILE A 189 11.64 2.02 -0.90
C ILE A 189 12.12 2.89 0.27
N LYS A 190 13.04 3.83 0.04
CA LYS A 190 13.49 4.78 1.08
C LYS A 190 12.31 5.61 1.62
N ALA A 191 11.41 6.08 0.75
CA ALA A 191 10.20 6.81 1.16
C ALA A 191 9.27 5.93 2.01
N VAL A 192 9.08 4.66 1.64
CA VAL A 192 8.29 3.70 2.42
C VAL A 192 8.91 3.47 3.79
N VAL A 193 10.23 3.25 3.87
CA VAL A 193 10.94 3.05 5.15
C VAL A 193 10.77 4.26 6.06
N SER A 194 10.97 5.47 5.52
CA SER A 194 10.80 6.72 6.28
C SER A 194 9.37 6.91 6.79
N ALA A 195 8.36 6.60 5.96
CA ALA A 195 6.94 6.70 6.35
C ALA A 195 6.58 5.68 7.45
N VAL A 196 7.12 4.47 7.37
CA VAL A 196 6.93 3.43 8.40
C VAL A 196 7.60 3.84 9.70
N GLN A 197 8.82 4.38 9.66
CA GLN A 197 9.53 4.89 10.85
C GLN A 197 8.77 6.05 11.48
N ALA A 198 8.26 6.99 10.70
CA ALA A 198 7.45 8.10 11.19
C ALA A 198 6.12 7.65 11.85
N ALA A 199 5.59 6.51 11.43
CA ALA A 199 4.38 5.91 12.01
C ALA A 199 4.65 5.13 13.32
N LYS A 200 5.87 5.14 13.86
CA LYS A 200 6.24 4.49 15.13
C LYS A 200 5.38 5.06 16.28
N PRO A 201 4.60 4.23 16.99
CA PRO A 201 3.87 4.67 18.16
C PRO A 201 4.81 5.01 19.32
N ALA A 202 4.50 6.07 20.07
CA ALA A 202 5.30 6.49 21.24
C ALA A 202 5.39 5.43 22.35
N THR A 203 4.46 4.48 22.35
CA THR A 203 4.42 3.38 23.32
C THR A 203 5.46 2.30 23.06
N VAL A 204 6.08 2.27 21.88
CA VAL A 204 7.07 1.24 21.50
C VAL A 204 8.45 1.62 22.03
N ARG A 205 8.91 0.85 23.00
CA ARG A 205 10.28 0.95 23.53
C ARG A 205 11.18 -0.07 22.81
N GLY A 206 12.37 0.35 22.38
CA GLY A 206 13.34 -0.50 21.70
C GLY A 206 13.18 -0.57 20.18
N VAL A 207 13.69 -1.65 19.59
CA VAL A 207 13.76 -1.82 18.12
C VAL A 207 12.35 -1.94 17.52
N PHE A 208 11.98 -0.98 16.69
CA PHE A 208 10.68 -0.92 16.04
C PHE A 208 10.61 -1.87 14.84
N ILE A 209 11.54 -1.76 13.90
CA ILE A 209 11.64 -2.65 12.74
C ILE A 209 12.67 -3.73 13.03
N LYS A 210 12.23 -4.96 13.23
CA LYS A 210 13.12 -6.10 13.52
C LYS A 210 13.83 -6.61 12.28
N SER A 211 13.11 -6.71 11.17
CA SER A 211 13.67 -7.13 9.90
C SER A 211 12.87 -6.54 8.74
N MET A 212 13.56 -6.36 7.63
CA MET A 212 12.99 -5.89 6.38
C MET A 212 13.46 -6.81 5.24
N SER A 213 12.58 -7.09 4.30
CA SER A 213 12.92 -7.82 3.09
C SER A 213 12.21 -7.25 1.88
N ILE A 214 12.81 -7.39 0.72
CA ILE A 214 12.24 -6.95 -0.57
C ILE A 214 12.06 -8.17 -1.44
N SER A 215 10.91 -8.29 -2.09
CA SER A 215 10.67 -9.35 -3.07
C SER A 215 9.83 -8.85 -4.24
N SER A 216 9.91 -9.56 -5.37
CA SER A 216 8.91 -9.44 -6.44
C SER A 216 7.80 -10.46 -6.25
N THR A 217 6.67 -10.28 -6.94
CA THR A 217 5.44 -11.10 -6.81
C THR A 217 5.71 -12.61 -6.83
N MET A 218 6.58 -13.07 -7.73
CA MET A 218 6.94 -14.50 -7.87
C MET A 218 8.40 -14.78 -7.48
N GLY A 219 9.09 -13.79 -6.94
CA GLY A 219 10.51 -13.84 -6.60
C GLY A 219 10.79 -14.36 -5.18
N VAL A 220 12.08 -14.37 -4.88
CA VAL A 220 12.61 -14.72 -3.56
C VAL A 220 12.76 -13.44 -2.74
N GLY A 221 12.44 -13.50 -1.45
CA GLY A 221 12.66 -12.41 -0.51
C GLY A 221 14.16 -12.21 -0.23
N VAL A 222 14.63 -10.99 -0.36
CA VAL A 222 16.01 -10.57 -0.08
C VAL A 222 16.01 -9.78 1.22
N PRO A 223 16.74 -10.23 2.26
CA PRO A 223 16.86 -9.47 3.50
C PRO A 223 17.67 -8.18 3.26
N VAL A 224 17.22 -7.10 3.87
CA VAL A 224 17.82 -5.77 3.70
C VAL A 224 18.25 -5.22 5.05
N ILE A 225 19.36 -4.50 5.08
CA ILE A 225 19.85 -3.80 6.27
C ILE A 225 18.82 -2.71 6.62
N VAL A 226 18.26 -2.81 7.81
CA VAL A 226 17.45 -1.75 8.39
C VAL A 226 18.43 -0.79 9.06
N ALA A 227 18.43 0.49 8.67
CA ALA A 227 19.09 1.50 9.47
C ALA A 227 18.39 1.45 10.85
N SER A 228 19.06 0.83 11.83
CA SER A 228 18.57 0.80 13.20
C SER A 228 18.43 2.25 13.67
N ASP A 229 17.41 2.53 14.49
CA ASP A 229 17.33 3.76 15.31
C ASP A 229 18.53 3.74 16.30
N ALA A 230 19.75 3.84 15.76
CA ALA A 230 20.96 4.06 16.50
C ALA A 230 21.18 5.58 16.45
N GLU A 231 20.51 6.26 17.38
CA GLU A 231 21.04 7.33 18.26
C GLU A 231 19.92 7.94 19.05
#